data_fd793be0c0e40b77542dacd71d91e8e8
#
_entry.id   fd793be0c0e40b77542dacd71d91e8e8
#
_cell.length_a   1.000
_cell.length_b   1.000
_cell.length_c   1.000
_cell.angle_alpha   90.00
_cell.angle_beta   90.00
_cell.angle_gamma   90.00
#
_symmetry.space_group_name_H-M   'P 1'
#
loop_
_entity.id
_entity.type
_entity.pdbx_description
1 polymer ?
#
loop_
_entity_poly.entity_id
_entity_poly.type
_entity_poly.pdbx_seq_one_letter_code
_entity_poly.pdbx_strand_id
1 'polypeptide(L)'
;MEAALLDTARGGDESAFAQLIEPYRGQLHAHCYRMLGSVHDAEDALQEVSLRAWRGLGRFEGRSSLKSWLYTIATNTCLNHIEKRPKRVLPVDYTDAADPHGGPGEPVVESIWVEPYPDELIGVEDELAGPEARYEQREAVELAFVAALQMLPANQRAVLILREVLGFSAQETADALETTVASANSALQRARKAVEERAPERSQQETLRALGDERLEELVERYLRAWETGDVETVMAMLAADATFAMPPLASWFGGEESIRIFLEGWPMSGAWRWRAIPVRANGQPALAFYTWDENAQAYLPFALNVLTFRGELISDVTAFVARATDIPDGESYARWPDEAIDPARLYATFEGFGLPARLTDESAPSGRSQ
;
A
#
# COMPACT_ATOMS: atom_id res chain seq x y z
N MET A 1 32.58 -4.12 10.46
CA MET A 1 31.51 -3.79 11.43
C MET A 1 30.48 -4.91 11.47
N GLU A 2 29.89 -5.29 10.36
CA GLU A 2 28.87 -6.37 10.28
C GLU A 2 29.37 -7.73 10.83
N ALA A 3 30.57 -8.19 10.46
CA ALA A 3 31.12 -9.45 10.96
C ALA A 3 31.31 -9.46 12.51
N ALA A 4 31.73 -8.35 13.10
CA ALA A 4 31.87 -8.24 14.55
C ALA A 4 30.50 -8.28 15.26
N LEU A 5 29.48 -7.57 14.72
CA LEU A 5 28.12 -7.63 15.25
C LEU A 5 27.55 -9.05 15.12
N LEU A 6 27.81 -9.72 14.00
CA LEU A 6 27.35 -11.10 13.78
C LEU A 6 27.93 -12.06 14.82
N ASP A 7 29.24 -11.97 15.12
CA ASP A 7 29.88 -12.84 16.10
C ASP A 7 29.37 -12.54 17.53
N THR A 8 29.16 -11.26 17.88
CA THR A 8 28.61 -10.87 19.19
C THR A 8 27.15 -11.35 19.33
N ALA A 9 26.34 -11.17 18.30
CA ALA A 9 24.95 -11.62 18.29
C ALA A 9 24.83 -13.17 18.37
N ARG A 10 25.73 -13.90 17.74
CA ARG A 10 25.83 -15.36 17.90
C ARG A 10 26.14 -15.79 19.33
N GLY A 11 26.83 -14.94 20.08
CA GLY A 11 27.07 -15.12 21.51
C GLY A 11 25.85 -14.89 22.40
N GLY A 12 24.69 -14.52 21.82
CA GLY A 12 23.45 -14.28 22.55
C GLY A 12 23.19 -12.83 22.93
N ASP A 13 23.90 -11.87 22.34
CA ASP A 13 23.69 -10.45 22.58
C ASP A 13 22.56 -9.91 21.70
N GLU A 14 21.41 -9.62 22.32
CA GLU A 14 20.20 -9.12 21.67
C GLU A 14 20.42 -7.71 21.07
N SER A 15 21.24 -6.86 21.69
CA SER A 15 21.52 -5.52 21.20
C SER A 15 22.36 -5.56 19.92
N ALA A 16 23.36 -6.44 19.87
CA ALA A 16 24.15 -6.67 18.67
C ALA A 16 23.29 -7.24 17.52
N PHE A 17 22.34 -8.12 17.83
CA PHE A 17 21.39 -8.64 16.85
C PHE A 17 20.46 -7.54 16.32
N ALA A 18 19.90 -6.71 17.19
CA ALA A 18 19.07 -5.59 16.78
C ALA A 18 19.83 -4.64 15.83
N GLN A 19 21.05 -4.28 16.16
CA GLN A 19 21.91 -3.45 15.32
C GLN A 19 22.28 -4.12 13.99
N LEU A 20 22.42 -5.45 13.96
CA LEU A 20 22.75 -6.22 12.78
C LEU A 20 21.58 -6.24 11.77
N ILE A 21 20.33 -6.27 12.26
CA ILE A 21 19.13 -6.39 11.42
C ILE A 21 18.57 -5.03 11.03
N GLU A 22 18.76 -3.98 11.82
CA GLU A 22 18.19 -2.65 11.60
C GLU A 22 18.35 -2.12 10.16
N PRO A 23 19.52 -2.24 9.50
CA PRO A 23 19.71 -1.80 8.12
C PRO A 23 18.82 -2.53 7.10
N TYR A 24 18.31 -3.70 7.44
CA TYR A 24 17.46 -4.52 6.55
C TYR A 24 15.95 -4.38 6.84
N ARG A 25 15.59 -3.77 7.98
CA ARG A 25 14.22 -3.77 8.51
C ARG A 25 13.21 -3.20 7.50
N GLY A 26 13.45 -2.01 6.97
CA GLY A 26 12.55 -1.36 6.01
C GLY A 26 12.41 -2.16 4.71
N GLN A 27 13.54 -2.68 4.19
CA GLN A 27 13.53 -3.49 2.98
C GLN A 27 12.81 -4.83 3.17
N LEU A 28 12.98 -5.48 4.32
CA LEU A 28 12.26 -6.72 4.68
C LEU A 28 10.77 -6.47 4.88
N HIS A 29 10.39 -5.34 5.49
CA HIS A 29 9.00 -4.93 5.63
C HIS A 29 8.34 -4.74 4.25
N ALA A 30 8.97 -3.98 3.35
CA ALA A 30 8.50 -3.79 1.98
C ALA A 30 8.39 -5.12 1.22
N HIS A 31 9.32 -6.06 1.44
CA HIS A 31 9.23 -7.41 0.88
C HIS A 31 8.01 -8.16 1.42
N CYS A 32 7.79 -8.17 2.72
CA CYS A 32 6.61 -8.79 3.33
C CYS A 32 5.32 -8.16 2.81
N TYR A 33 5.27 -6.83 2.65
CA TYR A 33 4.12 -6.15 2.07
C TYR A 33 3.85 -6.59 0.63
N ARG A 34 4.86 -6.67 -0.24
CA ARG A 34 4.69 -7.18 -1.62
C ARG A 34 4.15 -8.61 -1.63
N MET A 35 4.61 -9.42 -0.70
CA MET A 35 4.13 -10.80 -0.56
C MET A 35 2.70 -10.89 -0.06
N LEU A 36 2.30 -10.04 0.89
CA LEU A 36 1.05 -10.17 1.65
C LEU A 36 -0.04 -9.18 1.26
N GLY A 37 0.31 -8.01 0.67
CA GLY A 37 -0.62 -6.96 0.27
C GLY A 37 -1.25 -6.19 1.44
N SER A 38 -0.71 -6.31 2.66
CA SER A 38 -1.17 -5.65 3.87
C SER A 38 0.00 -5.18 4.71
N VAL A 39 -0.09 -3.96 5.19
CA VAL A 39 0.91 -3.35 6.09
C VAL A 39 0.91 -4.07 7.44
N HIS A 40 -0.27 -4.35 7.98
CA HIS A 40 -0.42 -5.07 9.25
C HIS A 40 0.16 -6.48 9.18
N ASP A 41 -0.18 -7.23 8.12
CA ASP A 41 0.36 -8.58 7.93
C ASP A 41 1.88 -8.54 7.69
N ALA A 42 2.39 -7.49 7.04
CA ALA A 42 3.82 -7.31 6.83
C ALA A 42 4.57 -7.05 8.12
N GLU A 43 4.01 -6.24 9.03
CA GLU A 43 4.59 -6.00 10.36
C GLU A 43 4.60 -7.28 11.20
N ASP A 44 3.49 -8.02 11.23
CA ASP A 44 3.40 -9.31 11.93
C ASP A 44 4.43 -10.31 11.37
N ALA A 45 4.53 -10.40 10.05
CA ALA A 45 5.51 -11.27 9.40
C ALA A 45 6.94 -10.86 9.73
N LEU A 46 7.25 -9.55 9.75
CA LEU A 46 8.57 -9.02 10.08
C LEU A 46 8.96 -9.35 11.52
N GLN A 47 8.03 -9.28 12.46
CA GLN A 47 8.27 -9.69 13.85
C GLN A 47 8.61 -11.20 13.91
N GLU A 48 7.86 -12.03 13.20
CA GLU A 48 8.15 -13.47 13.12
C GLU A 48 9.50 -13.76 12.44
N VAL A 49 9.83 -13.02 11.37
CA VAL A 49 11.14 -13.08 10.70
C VAL A 49 12.27 -12.79 11.67
N SER A 50 12.15 -11.73 12.47
CA SER A 50 13.13 -11.33 13.46
C SER A 50 13.37 -12.43 14.51
N LEU A 51 12.27 -13.03 15.01
CA LEU A 51 12.35 -14.15 15.95
C LEU A 51 12.98 -15.40 15.35
N ARG A 52 12.64 -15.73 14.09
CA ARG A 52 13.23 -16.87 13.39
C ARG A 52 14.70 -16.66 13.06
N ALA A 53 15.08 -15.43 12.66
CA ALA A 53 16.45 -15.05 12.41
C ALA A 53 17.28 -15.13 13.70
N TRP A 54 16.79 -14.61 14.81
CA TRP A 54 17.44 -14.73 16.11
C TRP A 54 17.74 -16.18 16.50
N ARG A 55 16.72 -17.05 16.41
CA ARG A 55 16.86 -18.47 16.74
C ARG A 55 17.76 -19.23 15.76
N GLY A 56 17.82 -18.79 14.52
CA GLY A 56 18.60 -19.41 13.45
C GLY A 56 20.05 -18.93 13.36
N LEU A 57 20.38 -17.78 13.98
CA LEU A 57 21.66 -17.09 13.80
C LEU A 57 22.88 -17.95 14.18
N GLY A 58 22.75 -18.75 15.25
CA GLY A 58 23.83 -19.68 15.67
C GLY A 58 24.13 -20.77 14.65
N ARG A 59 23.22 -21.04 13.69
CA ARG A 59 23.35 -22.02 12.62
C ARG A 59 23.69 -21.38 11.27
N PHE A 60 23.72 -20.06 11.20
CA PHE A 60 24.06 -19.34 9.98
C PHE A 60 25.57 -19.52 9.68
N GLU A 61 25.89 -20.32 8.69
CA GLU A 61 27.26 -20.70 8.35
C GLU A 61 27.95 -19.73 7.38
N GLY A 62 27.27 -18.69 6.92
CA GLY A 62 27.82 -17.72 5.96
C GLY A 62 27.97 -18.27 4.54
N ARG A 63 27.23 -19.34 4.16
CA ARG A 63 27.23 -19.88 2.78
C ARG A 63 26.57 -18.92 1.81
N SER A 64 25.68 -18.05 2.27
CA SER A 64 25.07 -16.93 1.54
C SER A 64 25.34 -15.63 2.29
N SER A 65 25.02 -14.48 1.67
CA SER A 65 25.04 -13.21 2.38
C SER A 65 23.98 -13.19 3.51
N LEU A 66 24.19 -12.39 4.55
CA LEU A 66 23.19 -12.17 5.59
C LEU A 66 21.88 -11.68 4.99
N LYS A 67 21.94 -10.77 4.00
CA LYS A 67 20.80 -10.28 3.25
C LYS A 67 20.00 -11.44 2.63
N SER A 68 20.64 -12.30 1.83
CA SER A 68 19.97 -13.42 1.17
C SER A 68 19.33 -14.38 2.17
N TRP A 69 19.99 -14.64 3.29
CA TRP A 69 19.47 -15.49 4.35
C TRP A 69 18.22 -14.89 5.02
N LEU A 70 18.23 -13.59 5.33
CA LEU A 70 17.08 -12.90 5.90
C LEU A 70 15.88 -12.90 4.93
N TYR A 71 16.10 -12.65 3.65
CA TYR A 71 15.05 -12.72 2.64
C TYR A 71 14.48 -14.13 2.46
N THR A 72 15.31 -15.16 2.60
CA THR A 72 14.83 -16.57 2.59
C THR A 72 13.87 -16.80 3.76
N ILE A 73 14.22 -16.35 4.97
CA ILE A 73 13.35 -16.45 6.15
C ILE A 73 12.05 -15.66 5.92
N ALA A 74 12.14 -14.42 5.42
CA ALA A 74 11.00 -13.56 5.16
C ALA A 74 10.04 -14.16 4.14
N THR A 75 10.56 -14.64 3.01
CA THR A 75 9.77 -15.27 1.96
C THR A 75 9.03 -16.51 2.48
N ASN A 76 9.71 -17.41 3.19
CA ASN A 76 9.09 -18.60 3.75
C ASN A 76 8.07 -18.28 4.85
N THR A 77 8.30 -17.23 5.63
CA THR A 77 7.32 -16.74 6.61
C THR A 77 6.07 -16.25 5.89
N CYS A 78 6.21 -15.41 4.86
CA CYS A 78 5.08 -14.91 4.07
C CYS A 78 4.32 -16.04 3.36
N LEU A 79 5.00 -17.04 2.79
CA LEU A 79 4.34 -18.19 2.17
C LEU A 79 3.44 -18.92 3.16
N ASN A 80 3.91 -19.14 4.40
CA ASN A 80 3.11 -19.76 5.46
C ASN A 80 1.89 -18.91 5.87
N HIS A 81 1.99 -17.58 5.80
CA HIS A 81 0.87 -16.67 6.06
C HIS A 81 -0.18 -16.76 4.95
N ILE A 82 0.27 -16.78 3.68
CA ILE A 82 -0.63 -16.83 2.50
C ILE A 82 -1.47 -18.11 2.49
N GLU A 83 -0.92 -19.25 2.90
CA GLU A 83 -1.65 -20.51 2.95
C GLU A 83 -2.88 -20.49 3.89
N LYS A 84 -2.87 -19.57 4.86
CA LYS A 84 -3.89 -19.51 5.93
C LYS A 84 -4.90 -18.37 5.73
N ARG A 85 -4.74 -17.54 4.71
CA ARG A 85 -5.52 -16.32 4.51
C ARG A 85 -6.14 -16.25 3.13
N PRO A 86 -7.29 -15.56 2.98
CA PRO A 86 -7.86 -15.29 1.66
C PRO A 86 -6.91 -14.43 0.83
N LYS A 87 -7.07 -14.51 -0.49
CA LYS A 87 -6.35 -13.69 -1.45
C LYS A 87 -6.76 -12.22 -1.31
N ARG A 88 -5.79 -11.32 -1.30
CA ARG A 88 -6.08 -9.89 -1.30
C ARG A 88 -6.35 -9.37 -2.70
N VAL A 89 -7.26 -8.40 -2.81
CA VAL A 89 -7.74 -7.82 -4.08
C VAL A 89 -8.02 -6.34 -3.92
N LEU A 90 -8.22 -5.65 -5.02
CA LEU A 90 -8.89 -4.34 -5.06
C LEU A 90 -10.36 -4.53 -5.48
N PRO A 91 -11.27 -3.59 -5.19
CA PRO A 91 -12.68 -3.69 -5.57
C PRO A 91 -12.90 -3.99 -7.05
N VAL A 92 -12.11 -3.40 -7.92
CA VAL A 92 -12.15 -3.61 -9.39
C VAL A 92 -11.84 -5.06 -9.83
N ASP A 93 -11.12 -5.81 -8.99
CA ASP A 93 -10.82 -7.24 -9.20
C ASP A 93 -11.78 -8.17 -8.45
N TYR A 94 -12.69 -7.61 -7.63
CA TYR A 94 -13.56 -8.38 -6.74
C TYR A 94 -15.00 -8.45 -7.23
N THR A 95 -15.57 -7.34 -7.72
CA THR A 95 -16.95 -7.26 -8.22
C THR A 95 -17.02 -6.49 -9.54
N ASP A 96 -18.17 -6.57 -10.21
CA ASP A 96 -18.51 -5.65 -11.28
C ASP A 96 -18.72 -4.23 -10.75
N ALA A 97 -18.68 -3.23 -11.66
CA ALA A 97 -18.93 -1.83 -11.31
C ALA A 97 -20.32 -1.67 -10.67
N ALA A 98 -20.39 -0.85 -9.63
CA ALA A 98 -21.62 -0.61 -8.89
C ALA A 98 -22.57 0.33 -9.64
N ASP A 99 -23.88 0.24 -9.34
CA ASP A 99 -24.85 1.25 -9.77
C ASP A 99 -24.56 2.58 -9.05
N PRO A 100 -24.24 3.66 -9.77
CA PRO A 100 -23.89 4.93 -9.14
C PRO A 100 -25.04 5.58 -8.37
N HIS A 101 -26.29 5.20 -8.63
CA HIS A 101 -27.46 5.65 -7.88
C HIS A 101 -27.69 4.89 -6.56
N GLY A 102 -27.05 3.71 -6.41
CA GLY A 102 -27.19 2.86 -5.22
C GLY A 102 -26.34 3.31 -4.02
N GLY A 103 -25.52 4.33 -4.21
CA GLY A 103 -24.55 4.77 -3.18
C GLY A 103 -23.35 3.82 -3.01
N PRO A 104 -22.50 4.05 -2.01
CA PRO A 104 -21.24 3.33 -1.86
C PRO A 104 -21.37 1.89 -1.34
N GLY A 105 -22.57 1.43 -0.97
CA GLY A 105 -22.78 0.10 -0.43
C GLY A 105 -22.20 -0.10 0.98
N GLU A 106 -22.14 -1.35 1.41
CA GLU A 106 -21.65 -1.73 2.72
C GLU A 106 -20.21 -2.27 2.67
N PRO A 107 -19.39 -2.04 3.71
CA PRO A 107 -18.04 -2.60 3.75
C PRO A 107 -18.04 -4.13 3.81
N VAL A 108 -17.12 -4.76 3.10
CA VAL A 108 -16.80 -6.18 3.25
C VAL A 108 -15.73 -6.31 4.31
N VAL A 109 -16.10 -6.88 5.43
CA VAL A 109 -15.30 -6.93 6.67
C VAL A 109 -14.13 -7.93 6.59
N GLU A 110 -14.16 -8.84 5.63
CA GLU A 110 -13.09 -9.80 5.45
C GLU A 110 -11.76 -9.10 5.11
N SER A 111 -10.66 -9.63 5.67
CA SER A 111 -9.30 -9.12 5.41
C SER A 111 -8.81 -9.45 3.98
N ILE A 112 -9.64 -9.10 2.98
CA ILE A 112 -9.41 -9.41 1.56
C ILE A 112 -8.88 -8.21 0.76
N TRP A 113 -8.75 -7.05 1.38
CA TRP A 113 -8.35 -5.85 0.65
C TRP A 113 -6.83 -5.64 0.68
N VAL A 114 -6.28 -5.21 -0.44
CA VAL A 114 -4.93 -4.61 -0.45
C VAL A 114 -4.99 -3.34 0.40
N GLU A 115 -3.98 -3.11 1.23
CA GLU A 115 -3.86 -1.92 2.08
C GLU A 115 -2.87 -0.92 1.47
N PRO A 116 -3.03 0.39 1.72
CA PRO A 116 -2.09 1.41 1.27
C PRO A 116 -0.77 1.30 2.05
N TYR A 117 0.36 1.57 1.39
CA TYR A 117 1.68 1.45 1.98
C TYR A 117 2.33 2.84 2.15
N PRO A 118 2.67 3.26 3.39
CA PRO A 118 3.35 4.54 3.63
C PRO A 118 4.73 4.58 2.96
N ASP A 119 5.02 5.68 2.25
CA ASP A 119 6.32 5.83 1.57
C ASP A 119 7.49 5.89 2.56
N GLU A 120 7.27 6.37 3.79
CA GLU A 120 8.27 6.38 4.86
C GLU A 120 8.80 4.99 5.22
N LEU A 121 7.99 3.95 4.98
CA LEU A 121 8.36 2.55 5.24
C LEU A 121 9.11 1.89 4.07
N ILE A 122 9.24 2.56 2.91
CA ILE A 122 9.91 1.98 1.72
C ILE A 122 11.41 1.70 1.97
N GLY A 123 11.95 2.16 3.10
CA GLY A 123 13.33 1.87 3.48
C GLY A 123 14.36 2.59 2.62
N VAL A 124 14.07 3.80 2.21
CA VAL A 124 14.93 4.67 1.37
C VAL A 124 16.16 5.19 2.13
N GLU A 125 16.46 4.62 3.29
CA GLU A 125 17.61 5.03 4.11
C GLU A 125 18.97 4.55 3.60
N ASP A 126 19.07 4.03 2.41
CA ASP A 126 20.37 4.03 1.75
C ASP A 126 20.59 5.46 1.22
N GLU A 127 21.09 6.38 2.07
CA GLU A 127 21.57 7.70 1.65
C GLU A 127 22.60 7.59 0.52
N LEU A 128 23.17 6.41 0.33
CA LEU A 128 24.07 6.01 -0.74
C LEU A 128 23.33 5.45 -1.98
N ALA A 129 22.05 5.13 -1.89
CA ALA A 129 21.29 4.69 -3.06
C ALA A 129 21.09 5.87 -4.01
N GLY A 130 21.59 5.71 -5.22
CA GLY A 130 21.38 6.71 -6.28
C GLY A 130 19.90 6.91 -6.60
N PRO A 131 19.55 8.02 -7.29
CA PRO A 131 18.15 8.30 -7.63
C PRO A 131 17.44 7.13 -8.32
N GLU A 132 18.14 6.40 -9.16
CA GLU A 132 17.64 5.25 -9.93
C GLU A 132 17.18 4.11 -9.01
N ALA A 133 17.97 3.73 -8.02
CA ALA A 133 17.59 2.70 -7.05
C ALA A 133 16.38 3.10 -6.19
N ARG A 134 16.22 4.38 -5.88
CA ARG A 134 15.04 4.89 -5.17
C ARG A 134 13.78 4.79 -6.03
N TYR A 135 13.88 5.01 -7.34
CA TYR A 135 12.77 4.83 -8.26
C TYR A 135 12.34 3.37 -8.37
N GLU A 136 13.29 2.45 -8.57
CA GLU A 136 13.01 1.01 -8.62
C GLU A 136 12.32 0.50 -7.34
N GLN A 137 12.73 1.02 -6.18
CA GLN A 137 12.10 0.65 -4.91
C GLN A 137 10.65 1.15 -4.82
N ARG A 138 10.35 2.38 -5.30
CA ARG A 138 9.00 2.93 -5.33
C ARG A 138 8.12 2.23 -6.35
N GLU A 139 8.64 1.96 -7.55
CA GLU A 139 7.95 1.20 -8.59
C GLU A 139 7.52 -0.17 -8.07
N ALA A 140 8.37 -0.83 -7.28
CA ALA A 140 8.10 -2.13 -6.71
C ALA A 140 7.02 -2.15 -5.61
N VAL A 141 6.52 -1.00 -5.17
CA VAL A 141 5.39 -0.88 -4.21
C VAL A 141 4.18 -0.18 -4.79
N GLU A 142 4.20 0.23 -6.07
CA GLU A 142 3.04 0.83 -6.74
C GLU A 142 1.79 -0.02 -6.55
N LEU A 143 0.66 0.65 -6.30
CA LEU A 143 -0.57 -0.04 -5.93
C LEU A 143 -1.01 -1.06 -7.00
N ALA A 144 -0.95 -0.67 -8.28
CA ALA A 144 -1.27 -1.56 -9.40
C ALA A 144 -0.35 -2.79 -9.47
N PHE A 145 0.96 -2.59 -9.22
CA PHE A 145 1.93 -3.69 -9.19
C PHE A 145 1.66 -4.65 -8.02
N VAL A 146 1.43 -4.10 -6.81
CA VAL A 146 1.11 -4.93 -5.63
C VAL A 146 -0.20 -5.68 -5.83
N ALA A 147 -1.24 -5.04 -6.38
CA ALA A 147 -2.50 -5.71 -6.71
C ALA A 147 -2.30 -6.84 -7.72
N ALA A 148 -1.52 -6.62 -8.79
CA ALA A 148 -1.17 -7.66 -9.77
C ALA A 148 -0.41 -8.83 -9.12
N LEU A 149 0.52 -8.55 -8.20
CA LEU A 149 1.24 -9.58 -7.44
C LEU A 149 0.26 -10.46 -6.63
N GLN A 150 -0.77 -9.85 -6.01
CA GLN A 150 -1.74 -10.60 -5.22
C GLN A 150 -2.56 -11.57 -6.07
N MET A 151 -2.67 -11.34 -7.39
CA MET A 151 -3.35 -12.26 -8.31
C MET A 151 -2.53 -13.52 -8.65
N LEU A 152 -1.23 -13.51 -8.38
CA LEU A 152 -0.35 -14.66 -8.63
C LEU A 152 -0.49 -15.76 -7.57
N PRO A 153 -0.30 -17.04 -7.95
CA PRO A 153 -0.03 -18.10 -6.98
C PRO A 153 1.20 -17.74 -6.13
N ALA A 154 1.17 -18.07 -4.83
CA ALA A 154 2.16 -17.65 -3.84
C ALA A 154 3.62 -17.91 -4.28
N ASN A 155 3.93 -19.10 -4.80
CA ASN A 155 5.26 -19.43 -5.28
C ASN A 155 5.68 -18.62 -6.52
N GLN A 156 4.76 -18.30 -7.43
CA GLN A 156 5.05 -17.46 -8.59
C GLN A 156 5.33 -16.02 -8.17
N ARG A 157 4.57 -15.51 -7.21
CA ARG A 157 4.79 -14.21 -6.59
C ARG A 157 6.16 -14.14 -5.94
N ALA A 158 6.51 -15.13 -5.11
CA ALA A 158 7.82 -15.21 -4.46
C ALA A 158 8.97 -15.20 -5.47
N VAL A 159 8.88 -16.04 -6.51
CA VAL A 159 9.90 -16.10 -7.57
C VAL A 159 10.05 -14.76 -8.27
N LEU A 160 8.94 -14.10 -8.64
CA LEU A 160 8.99 -12.81 -9.32
C LEU A 160 9.68 -11.75 -8.46
N ILE A 161 9.28 -11.63 -7.18
CA ILE A 161 9.85 -10.64 -6.27
C ILE A 161 11.35 -10.91 -6.04
N LEU A 162 11.75 -12.15 -5.77
CA LEU A 162 13.15 -12.50 -5.57
C LEU A 162 14.02 -12.20 -6.79
N ARG A 163 13.51 -12.49 -8.00
CA ARG A 163 14.25 -12.33 -9.26
C ARG A 163 14.28 -10.91 -9.80
N GLU A 164 13.13 -10.25 -9.86
CA GLU A 164 12.96 -8.96 -10.55
C GLU A 164 13.13 -7.76 -9.59
N VAL A 165 12.68 -7.90 -8.34
CA VAL A 165 12.74 -6.80 -7.38
C VAL A 165 14.01 -6.84 -6.55
N LEU A 166 14.43 -8.04 -6.14
CA LEU A 166 15.58 -8.21 -5.23
C LEU A 166 16.87 -8.64 -5.93
N GLY A 167 16.81 -8.96 -7.23
CA GLY A 167 17.97 -9.30 -8.05
C GLY A 167 18.63 -10.64 -7.72
N PHE A 168 17.93 -11.56 -7.07
CA PHE A 168 18.47 -12.88 -6.75
C PHE A 168 18.76 -13.66 -8.04
N SER A 169 19.84 -14.41 -8.05
CA SER A 169 20.13 -15.37 -9.12
C SER A 169 19.10 -16.50 -9.15
N ALA A 170 19.03 -17.22 -10.28
CA ALA A 170 18.14 -18.37 -10.39
C ALA A 170 18.47 -19.47 -9.36
N GLN A 171 19.76 -19.63 -9.02
CA GLN A 171 20.20 -20.61 -8.02
C GLN A 171 19.78 -20.17 -6.61
N GLU A 172 20.04 -18.92 -6.21
CA GLU A 172 19.64 -18.39 -4.90
C GLU A 172 18.12 -18.47 -4.71
N THR A 173 17.35 -18.17 -5.78
CA THR A 173 15.88 -18.28 -5.74
C THR A 173 15.43 -19.74 -5.57
N ALA A 174 16.06 -20.65 -6.29
CA ALA A 174 15.76 -22.09 -6.18
C ALA A 174 16.09 -22.63 -4.77
N ASP A 175 17.22 -22.21 -4.22
CA ASP A 175 17.64 -22.59 -2.87
C ASP A 175 16.71 -22.00 -1.80
N ALA A 176 16.33 -20.73 -1.93
CA ALA A 176 15.42 -20.05 -1.01
C ALA A 176 14.02 -20.67 -0.96
N LEU A 177 13.53 -21.20 -2.08
CA LEU A 177 12.20 -21.80 -2.22
C LEU A 177 12.24 -23.34 -2.22
N GLU A 178 13.37 -23.94 -1.90
CA GLU A 178 13.56 -25.41 -1.87
C GLU A 178 13.07 -26.09 -3.15
N THR A 179 13.42 -25.52 -4.32
CA THR A 179 12.99 -26.00 -5.63
C THR A 179 14.16 -26.12 -6.60
N THR A 180 13.90 -26.46 -7.86
CA THR A 180 14.93 -26.52 -8.90
C THR A 180 15.00 -25.21 -9.69
N VAL A 181 16.17 -24.88 -10.24
CA VAL A 181 16.37 -23.72 -11.13
C VAL A 181 15.39 -23.75 -12.31
N ALA A 182 15.14 -24.94 -12.89
CA ALA A 182 14.19 -25.09 -13.99
C ALA A 182 12.75 -24.75 -13.57
N SER A 183 12.34 -25.19 -12.37
CA SER A 183 11.02 -24.88 -11.81
C SER A 183 10.89 -23.38 -11.51
N ALA A 184 11.91 -22.77 -10.90
CA ALA A 184 11.94 -21.33 -10.62
C ALA A 184 11.83 -20.50 -11.92
N ASN A 185 12.62 -20.84 -12.96
CA ASN A 185 12.54 -20.14 -14.25
C ASN A 185 11.17 -20.29 -14.92
N SER A 186 10.55 -21.47 -14.87
CA SER A 186 9.22 -21.69 -15.41
C SER A 186 8.14 -20.91 -14.63
N ALA A 187 8.28 -20.81 -13.30
CA ALA A 187 7.40 -20.01 -12.45
C ALA A 187 7.55 -18.51 -12.77
N LEU A 188 8.78 -18.02 -12.96
CA LEU A 188 9.07 -16.64 -13.34
C LEU A 188 8.40 -16.25 -14.68
N GLN A 189 8.54 -17.10 -15.71
CA GLN A 189 7.91 -16.84 -17.01
C GLN A 189 6.39 -16.71 -16.92
N ARG A 190 5.74 -17.59 -16.14
CA ARG A 190 4.28 -17.50 -15.90
C ARG A 190 3.91 -16.25 -15.11
N ALA A 191 4.69 -15.91 -14.08
CA ALA A 191 4.47 -14.73 -13.28
C ALA A 191 4.58 -13.43 -14.09
N ARG A 192 5.66 -13.30 -14.90
CA ARG A 192 5.84 -12.15 -15.80
C ARG A 192 4.64 -11.96 -16.72
N LYS A 193 4.27 -13.02 -17.45
CA LYS A 193 3.11 -12.97 -18.35
C LYS A 193 1.83 -12.51 -17.65
N ALA A 194 1.54 -13.04 -16.46
CA ALA A 194 0.33 -12.69 -15.72
C ALA A 194 0.35 -11.25 -15.17
N VAL A 195 1.54 -10.72 -14.84
CA VAL A 195 1.69 -9.31 -14.44
C VAL A 195 1.60 -8.39 -15.66
N GLU A 196 2.27 -8.71 -16.77
CA GLU A 196 2.21 -7.94 -18.03
C GLU A 196 0.78 -7.78 -18.57
N GLU A 197 -0.06 -8.79 -18.42
CA GLU A 197 -1.49 -8.73 -18.82
C GLU A 197 -2.33 -7.75 -17.99
N ARG A 198 -1.82 -7.29 -16.83
CA ARG A 198 -2.54 -6.45 -15.87
C ARG A 198 -1.82 -5.13 -15.56
N ALA A 199 -0.51 -5.09 -15.72
CA ALA A 199 0.27 -3.89 -15.49
C ALA A 199 -0.07 -2.83 -16.53
N PRO A 200 -0.12 -1.55 -16.15
CA PRO A 200 -0.21 -0.46 -17.11
C PRO A 200 1.01 -0.45 -18.03
N GLU A 201 0.87 0.07 -19.25
CA GLU A 201 1.98 0.18 -20.23
C GLU A 201 3.19 0.95 -19.69
N ARG A 202 2.94 1.89 -18.77
CA ARG A 202 3.97 2.68 -18.08
C ARG A 202 3.76 2.58 -16.58
N SER A 203 4.86 2.49 -15.84
CA SER A 203 4.79 2.57 -14.38
C SER A 203 4.37 3.97 -13.92
N GLN A 204 3.86 4.06 -12.70
CA GLN A 204 3.55 5.37 -12.12
C GLN A 204 4.81 6.21 -11.96
N GLN A 205 5.94 5.61 -11.59
CA GLN A 205 7.18 6.35 -11.43
C GLN A 205 7.66 6.97 -12.75
N GLU A 206 7.50 6.28 -13.89
CA GLU A 206 7.78 6.84 -15.21
C GLU A 206 6.85 8.02 -15.54
N THR A 207 5.56 7.87 -15.22
CA THR A 207 4.55 8.92 -15.45
C THR A 207 4.82 10.15 -14.59
N LEU A 208 5.05 9.96 -13.28
CA LEU A 208 5.34 11.05 -12.33
C LEU A 208 6.64 11.79 -12.68
N ARG A 209 7.68 11.04 -13.10
CA ARG A 209 8.94 11.63 -13.57
C ARG A 209 8.74 12.48 -14.83
N ALA A 210 7.89 12.02 -15.74
CA ALA A 210 7.60 12.78 -16.97
C ALA A 210 6.82 14.07 -16.70
N LEU A 211 5.95 14.09 -15.67
CA LEU A 211 5.24 15.27 -15.20
C LEU A 211 6.18 16.29 -14.55
N GLY A 212 7.12 15.81 -13.74
CA GLY A 212 7.97 16.63 -12.87
C GLY A 212 7.25 17.10 -11.61
N ASP A 213 8.04 17.44 -10.59
CA ASP A 213 7.53 17.70 -9.23
C ASP A 213 6.60 18.92 -9.19
N GLU A 214 6.96 20.04 -9.82
CA GLU A 214 6.16 21.27 -9.84
C GLU A 214 4.75 21.04 -10.43
N ARG A 215 4.70 20.35 -11.58
CA ARG A 215 3.42 20.07 -12.24
C ARG A 215 2.57 19.10 -11.43
N LEU A 216 3.20 18.12 -10.82
CA LEU A 216 2.51 17.17 -9.96
C LEU A 216 1.90 17.84 -8.72
N GLU A 217 2.66 18.74 -8.06
CA GLU A 217 2.18 19.54 -6.94
C GLU A 217 0.96 20.39 -7.33
N GLU A 218 1.02 21.07 -8.49
CA GLU A 218 -0.12 21.85 -9.02
C GLU A 218 -1.38 20.98 -9.21
N LEU A 219 -1.22 19.77 -9.78
CA LEU A 219 -2.33 18.86 -10.03
C LEU A 219 -2.93 18.35 -8.71
N VAL A 220 -2.11 17.94 -7.75
CA VAL A 220 -2.55 17.45 -6.43
C VAL A 220 -3.27 18.58 -5.69
N GLU A 221 -2.73 19.80 -5.69
CA GLU A 221 -3.33 20.94 -5.02
C GLU A 221 -4.65 21.37 -5.68
N ARG A 222 -4.75 21.29 -7.00
CA ARG A 222 -5.99 21.54 -7.73
C ARG A 222 -7.07 20.53 -7.38
N TYR A 223 -6.72 19.24 -7.32
CA TYR A 223 -7.63 18.17 -6.93
C TYR A 223 -8.12 18.36 -5.47
N LEU A 224 -7.19 18.63 -4.55
CA LEU A 224 -7.50 18.92 -3.15
C LEU A 224 -8.51 20.08 -3.03
N ARG A 225 -8.22 21.23 -3.66
CA ARG A 225 -9.10 22.40 -3.61
C ARG A 225 -10.49 22.13 -4.17
N ALA A 226 -10.57 21.38 -5.27
CA ALA A 226 -11.85 21.01 -5.87
C ALA A 226 -12.71 20.20 -4.90
N TRP A 227 -12.12 19.27 -4.15
CA TRP A 227 -12.81 18.51 -3.12
C TRP A 227 -13.26 19.39 -1.94
N GLU A 228 -12.38 20.24 -1.42
CA GLU A 228 -12.72 21.12 -0.28
C GLU A 228 -13.83 22.13 -0.61
N THR A 229 -13.93 22.54 -1.86
CA THR A 229 -14.95 23.50 -2.35
C THR A 229 -16.19 22.85 -2.95
N GLY A 230 -16.22 21.52 -3.11
CA GLY A 230 -17.31 20.80 -3.76
C GLY A 230 -17.40 21.05 -5.27
N ASP A 231 -16.28 21.39 -5.92
CA ASP A 231 -16.22 21.66 -7.36
C ASP A 231 -16.09 20.36 -8.16
N VAL A 232 -17.23 19.69 -8.40
CA VAL A 232 -17.30 18.44 -9.16
C VAL A 232 -16.76 18.61 -10.57
N GLU A 233 -17.03 19.75 -11.22
CA GLU A 233 -16.58 19.98 -12.61
C GLU A 233 -15.06 19.98 -12.72
N THR A 234 -14.37 20.59 -11.75
CA THR A 234 -12.91 20.55 -11.71
C THR A 234 -12.38 19.15 -11.46
N VAL A 235 -13.00 18.38 -10.54
CA VAL A 235 -12.60 16.97 -10.33
C VAL A 235 -12.78 16.17 -11.62
N MET A 236 -13.94 16.26 -12.26
CA MET A 236 -14.23 15.54 -13.50
C MET A 236 -13.27 15.90 -14.63
N ALA A 237 -12.94 17.18 -14.76
CA ALA A 237 -11.96 17.65 -15.78
C ALA A 237 -10.52 17.12 -15.56
N MET A 238 -10.23 16.58 -14.37
CA MET A 238 -8.94 15.96 -14.04
C MET A 238 -8.93 14.45 -14.22
N LEU A 239 -10.10 13.81 -14.38
CA LEU A 239 -10.21 12.38 -14.58
C LEU A 239 -10.06 11.98 -16.05
N ALA A 240 -9.49 10.81 -16.30
CA ALA A 240 -9.53 10.18 -17.61
C ALA A 240 -10.96 9.68 -17.91
N ALA A 241 -11.35 9.64 -19.19
CA ALA A 241 -12.70 9.24 -19.60
C ALA A 241 -13.09 7.81 -19.14
N ASP A 242 -12.09 6.94 -19.00
CA ASP A 242 -12.23 5.57 -18.51
C ASP A 242 -11.73 5.40 -17.07
N ALA A 243 -11.67 6.49 -16.31
CA ALA A 243 -11.21 6.46 -14.93
C ALA A 243 -12.01 5.51 -14.04
N THR A 244 -11.37 5.00 -13.00
CA THR A 244 -12.02 4.20 -11.95
C THR A 244 -11.95 4.92 -10.60
N PHE A 245 -13.00 4.73 -9.79
CA PHE A 245 -13.07 5.21 -8.41
C PHE A 245 -13.49 4.04 -7.52
N ALA A 246 -12.55 3.51 -6.75
CA ALA A 246 -12.74 2.35 -5.88
C ALA A 246 -12.58 2.75 -4.41
N MET A 247 -13.31 2.09 -3.51
CA MET A 247 -13.38 2.51 -2.10
C MET A 247 -13.25 1.34 -1.11
N PRO A 248 -12.14 0.57 -1.09
CA PRO A 248 -11.98 -0.45 -0.06
C PRO A 248 -12.06 0.16 1.35
N PRO A 249 -12.70 -0.48 2.34
CA PRO A 249 -13.21 -1.86 2.34
C PRO A 249 -14.61 -2.03 1.72
N LEU A 250 -15.19 -1.01 1.09
CA LEU A 250 -16.40 -1.16 0.29
C LEU A 250 -16.06 -1.94 -0.98
N ALA A 251 -16.92 -2.89 -1.33
CA ALA A 251 -16.75 -3.65 -2.58
C ALA A 251 -17.07 -2.80 -3.83
N SER A 252 -17.75 -1.67 -3.63
CA SER A 252 -18.21 -0.78 -4.69
C SER A 252 -17.05 -0.06 -5.36
N TRP A 253 -17.15 0.03 -6.68
CA TRP A 253 -16.33 0.91 -7.48
C TRP A 253 -17.14 1.44 -8.67
N PHE A 254 -16.76 2.59 -9.18
CA PHE A 254 -17.44 3.28 -10.27
C PHE A 254 -16.46 3.48 -11.41
N GLY A 255 -16.90 3.21 -12.64
CA GLY A 255 -16.07 3.29 -13.83
C GLY A 255 -16.66 4.22 -14.89
N GLY A 256 -15.78 5.04 -15.47
CA GLY A 256 -16.13 6.00 -16.51
C GLY A 256 -16.74 7.30 -15.98
N GLU A 257 -16.67 8.33 -16.82
CA GLU A 257 -17.01 9.71 -16.45
C GLU A 257 -18.43 9.85 -15.89
N GLU A 258 -19.43 9.29 -16.58
CA GLU A 258 -20.84 9.44 -16.18
C GLU A 258 -21.13 8.80 -14.80
N SER A 259 -20.64 7.58 -14.58
CA SER A 259 -20.86 6.84 -13.34
C SER A 259 -20.19 7.54 -12.16
N ILE A 260 -18.94 8.00 -12.33
CA ILE A 260 -18.20 8.70 -11.29
C ILE A 260 -18.89 10.05 -10.97
N ARG A 261 -19.34 10.80 -11.96
CA ARG A 261 -20.06 12.06 -11.78
C ARG A 261 -21.30 11.87 -10.91
N ILE A 262 -22.17 10.92 -11.27
CA ILE A 262 -23.40 10.62 -10.52
C ILE A 262 -23.07 10.26 -9.08
N PHE A 263 -22.05 9.43 -8.86
CA PHE A 263 -21.60 9.07 -7.51
C PHE A 263 -21.10 10.29 -6.71
N LEU A 264 -20.23 11.13 -7.31
CA LEU A 264 -19.67 12.30 -6.62
C LEU A 264 -20.77 13.31 -6.24
N GLU A 265 -21.65 13.65 -7.18
CA GLU A 265 -22.76 14.59 -6.96
C GLU A 265 -23.80 14.06 -5.98
N GLY A 266 -24.06 12.75 -6.05
CA GLY A 266 -25.09 12.10 -5.22
C GLY A 266 -24.64 11.85 -3.78
N TRP A 267 -23.31 11.78 -3.54
CA TRP A 267 -22.83 11.38 -2.22
C TRP A 267 -21.70 12.28 -1.68
N PRO A 268 -20.39 12.11 -1.98
CA PRO A 268 -19.34 12.80 -1.24
C PRO A 268 -19.25 14.31 -1.53
N MET A 269 -19.74 14.75 -2.70
CA MET A 269 -19.74 16.17 -3.10
C MET A 269 -21.16 16.74 -3.24
N SER A 270 -22.15 16.11 -2.63
CA SER A 270 -23.56 16.56 -2.60
C SER A 270 -23.80 17.85 -1.81
N GLY A 271 -22.79 18.39 -1.15
CA GLY A 271 -22.90 19.54 -0.24
C GLY A 271 -23.27 19.15 1.21
N ALA A 272 -23.59 17.87 1.48
CA ALA A 272 -23.82 17.38 2.84
C ALA A 272 -22.53 17.18 3.64
N TRP A 273 -21.38 17.14 2.97
CA TRP A 273 -20.08 16.87 3.56
C TRP A 273 -19.19 18.10 3.56
N ARG A 274 -18.41 18.27 4.63
CA ARG A 274 -17.35 19.27 4.70
C ARG A 274 -16.01 18.56 4.75
N TRP A 275 -15.16 18.82 3.79
CA TRP A 275 -13.89 18.13 3.60
C TRP A 275 -12.69 19.01 3.97
N ARG A 276 -11.67 18.37 4.52
CA ARG A 276 -10.29 18.83 4.57
C ARG A 276 -9.40 17.70 4.10
N ALA A 277 -8.31 18.04 3.43
CA ALA A 277 -7.36 17.02 3.00
C ALA A 277 -5.91 17.43 3.27
N ILE A 278 -5.07 16.45 3.53
CA ILE A 278 -3.63 16.61 3.70
C ILE A 278 -2.94 15.81 2.59
N PRO A 279 -2.08 16.44 1.77
CA PRO A 279 -1.26 15.72 0.81
C PRO A 279 -0.27 14.79 1.52
N VAL A 280 -0.19 13.55 1.07
CA VAL A 280 0.74 12.52 1.54
C VAL A 280 1.24 11.70 0.36
N ARG A 281 2.08 10.72 0.63
CA ARG A 281 2.50 9.74 -0.36
C ARG A 281 2.21 8.34 0.13
N ALA A 282 1.67 7.50 -0.76
CA ALA A 282 1.38 6.11 -0.50
C ALA A 282 1.71 5.26 -1.73
N ASN A 283 2.31 4.11 -1.54
CA ASN A 283 2.66 3.21 -2.64
C ASN A 283 3.54 3.85 -3.72
N GLY A 284 4.44 4.77 -3.35
CA GLY A 284 5.24 5.55 -4.29
C GLY A 284 4.43 6.58 -5.08
N GLN A 285 3.15 6.78 -4.79
CA GLN A 285 2.21 7.60 -5.55
C GLN A 285 1.74 8.82 -4.73
N PRO A 286 1.25 9.89 -5.39
CA PRO A 286 0.55 10.94 -4.71
C PRO A 286 -0.71 10.42 -4.05
N ALA A 287 -0.96 10.85 -2.84
CA ALA A 287 -2.16 10.52 -2.10
C ALA A 287 -2.67 11.71 -1.29
N LEU A 288 -3.93 11.64 -0.89
CA LEU A 288 -4.58 12.65 -0.09
C LEU A 288 -5.30 11.98 1.08
N ALA A 289 -4.98 12.40 2.29
CA ALA A 289 -5.68 11.98 3.49
C ALA A 289 -6.88 12.90 3.72
N PHE A 290 -8.07 12.40 3.48
CA PHE A 290 -9.32 13.12 3.64
C PHE A 290 -9.88 12.99 5.05
N TYR A 291 -10.31 14.11 5.58
CA TYR A 291 -11.01 14.26 6.84
C TYR A 291 -12.39 14.88 6.58
N THR A 292 -13.40 14.43 7.32
CA THR A 292 -14.74 15.00 7.27
C THR A 292 -15.14 15.61 8.60
N TRP A 293 -15.93 16.70 8.55
CA TRP A 293 -16.42 17.36 9.75
C TRP A 293 -17.38 16.47 10.53
N ASP A 294 -17.17 16.38 11.82
CA ASP A 294 -18.01 15.67 12.76
C ASP A 294 -18.62 16.66 13.77
N GLU A 295 -19.94 16.77 13.76
CA GLU A 295 -20.66 17.72 14.61
C GLU A 295 -20.55 17.37 16.11
N ASN A 296 -20.40 16.11 16.47
CA ASN A 296 -20.27 15.69 17.86
C ASN A 296 -18.86 15.98 18.38
N ALA A 297 -17.85 15.67 17.58
CA ALA A 297 -16.45 15.92 17.91
C ALA A 297 -16.04 17.38 17.75
N GLN A 298 -16.82 18.22 17.04
CA GLN A 298 -16.48 19.58 16.63
C GLN A 298 -15.08 19.64 16.01
N ALA A 299 -14.78 18.69 15.12
CA ALA A 299 -13.50 18.53 14.48
C ALA A 299 -13.64 17.75 13.16
N TYR A 300 -12.65 17.88 12.29
CA TYR A 300 -12.53 17.00 11.14
C TYR A 300 -11.87 15.70 11.59
N LEU A 301 -12.53 14.58 11.36
CA LEU A 301 -12.05 13.25 11.70
C LEU A 301 -11.60 12.49 10.44
N PRO A 302 -10.60 11.57 10.53
CA PRO A 302 -10.14 10.75 9.43
C PRO A 302 -11.28 10.05 8.72
N PHE A 303 -11.25 10.07 7.38
CA PHE A 303 -12.28 9.45 6.55
C PHE A 303 -11.71 8.45 5.55
N ALA A 304 -10.85 8.88 4.65
CA ALA A 304 -10.26 8.04 3.61
C ALA A 304 -8.87 8.53 3.20
N LEU A 305 -8.04 7.59 2.76
CA LEU A 305 -6.78 7.86 2.08
C LEU A 305 -6.95 7.57 0.59
N ASN A 306 -6.97 8.62 -0.23
CA ASN A 306 -7.10 8.48 -1.68
C ASN A 306 -5.74 8.41 -2.33
N VAL A 307 -5.39 7.25 -2.88
CA VAL A 307 -4.19 7.09 -3.72
C VAL A 307 -4.57 7.41 -5.15
N LEU A 308 -3.79 8.30 -5.79
CA LEU A 308 -4.04 8.78 -7.15
C LEU A 308 -3.09 8.10 -8.13
N THR A 309 -3.65 7.50 -9.18
CA THR A 309 -2.89 6.95 -10.30
C THR A 309 -3.03 7.87 -11.50
N PHE A 310 -1.90 8.28 -12.06
CA PHE A 310 -1.87 9.22 -13.19
C PHE A 310 -1.59 8.52 -14.51
N ARG A 311 -2.23 9.01 -15.58
CA ARG A 311 -1.93 8.69 -16.97
C ARG A 311 -1.71 10.00 -17.74
N GLY A 312 -0.45 10.39 -17.86
CA GLY A 312 -0.10 11.75 -18.24
C GLY A 312 -0.55 12.75 -17.16
N GLU A 313 -1.28 13.79 -17.53
CA GLU A 313 -1.82 14.78 -16.57
C GLU A 313 -3.20 14.41 -16.01
N LEU A 314 -3.81 13.32 -16.47
CA LEU A 314 -5.12 12.88 -16.01
C LEU A 314 -4.99 11.78 -14.96
N ILE A 315 -5.90 11.78 -14.02
CA ILE A 315 -6.06 10.73 -13.02
C ILE A 315 -6.84 9.57 -13.68
N SER A 316 -6.20 8.41 -13.80
CA SER A 316 -6.83 7.20 -14.34
C SER A 316 -7.54 6.40 -13.27
N ASP A 317 -7.03 6.41 -12.02
CA ASP A 317 -7.63 5.64 -10.94
C ASP A 317 -7.54 6.41 -9.62
N VAL A 318 -8.62 6.38 -8.87
CA VAL A 318 -8.67 6.81 -7.48
C VAL A 318 -9.01 5.61 -6.61
N THR A 319 -8.09 5.20 -5.74
CA THR A 319 -8.37 4.18 -4.74
C THR A 319 -8.46 4.85 -3.38
N ALA A 320 -9.70 5.01 -2.90
CA ALA A 320 -10.03 5.65 -1.64
C ALA A 320 -10.14 4.59 -0.53
N PHE A 321 -9.08 4.40 0.24
CA PHE A 321 -9.08 3.50 1.40
C PHE A 321 -9.86 4.14 2.53
N VAL A 322 -11.15 3.76 2.65
CA VAL A 322 -12.06 4.34 3.64
C VAL A 322 -11.70 3.83 5.02
N ALA A 323 -11.33 4.74 5.90
CA ALA A 323 -10.93 4.47 7.27
C ALA A 323 -12.10 4.61 8.27
N ARG A 324 -13.24 5.16 7.83
CA ARG A 324 -14.40 5.43 8.69
C ARG A 324 -15.70 5.27 7.91
N ALA A 325 -16.73 4.67 8.53
CA ALA A 325 -18.07 4.70 7.99
C ALA A 325 -18.75 6.05 8.29
N THR A 326 -19.52 6.53 7.35
CA THR A 326 -20.12 7.86 7.40
C THR A 326 -21.50 7.90 8.00
N ASP A 327 -22.22 6.78 8.05
CA ASP A 327 -23.64 6.76 8.35
C ASP A 327 -23.96 6.62 9.83
N ILE A 328 -22.95 6.65 10.73
CA ILE A 328 -23.19 6.34 12.13
C ILE A 328 -22.38 7.23 13.08
N PRO A 329 -23.10 7.95 13.97
CA PRO A 329 -22.54 9.00 14.82
C PRO A 329 -21.52 8.58 15.85
N ASP A 330 -21.39 7.29 16.18
CA ASP A 330 -20.73 6.84 17.40
C ASP A 330 -19.79 5.66 17.27
N GLY A 331 -19.25 5.33 16.11
CA GLY A 331 -18.25 4.26 15.97
C GLY A 331 -18.75 2.83 16.26
N GLU A 332 -19.94 2.71 16.85
CA GLU A 332 -20.54 1.42 17.21
C GLU A 332 -21.05 0.61 16.00
N SER A 333 -21.12 1.19 14.85
CA SER A 333 -21.73 0.55 13.70
C SER A 333 -20.83 -0.41 12.96
N TYR A 334 -19.54 -0.22 13.02
CA TYR A 334 -18.61 -1.25 12.61
C TYR A 334 -18.64 -2.47 13.56
N ALA A 335 -19.13 -2.28 14.80
CA ALA A 335 -19.33 -3.36 15.76
C ALA A 335 -20.57 -4.24 15.45
N ARG A 336 -21.41 -3.90 14.46
CA ARG A 336 -22.64 -4.63 14.11
C ARG A 336 -22.52 -5.51 12.86
N TRP A 337 -21.33 -5.63 12.28
CA TRP A 337 -21.12 -6.58 11.19
C TRP A 337 -21.17 -7.99 11.71
N PRO A 338 -21.79 -8.93 10.96
CA PRO A 338 -22.37 -10.12 11.56
C PRO A 338 -21.38 -11.07 12.24
N ASP A 339 -20.09 -11.01 12.02
CA ASP A 339 -19.20 -12.05 12.47
C ASP A 339 -17.93 -11.64 13.25
N GLU A 340 -17.49 -10.39 13.18
CA GLU A 340 -16.39 -9.86 14.04
C GLU A 340 -16.49 -8.34 14.17
N ALA A 341 -16.48 -7.83 15.41
CA ALA A 341 -16.34 -6.40 15.66
C ALA A 341 -15.03 -5.89 15.07
N ILE A 342 -15.10 -5.00 14.08
CA ILE A 342 -13.92 -4.27 13.64
C ILE A 342 -13.48 -3.40 14.82
N ASP A 343 -12.25 -3.61 15.27
CA ASP A 343 -11.62 -2.75 16.25
C ASP A 343 -11.53 -1.32 15.68
N PRO A 344 -12.23 -0.32 16.27
CA PRO A 344 -12.14 1.07 15.84
C PRO A 344 -10.68 1.56 15.78
N ALA A 345 -9.79 1.05 16.62
CA ALA A 345 -8.38 1.35 16.60
C ALA A 345 -7.72 0.98 15.25
N ARG A 346 -8.17 -0.09 14.58
CA ARG A 346 -7.66 -0.47 13.25
C ARG A 346 -8.06 0.50 12.15
N LEU A 347 -9.20 1.16 12.26
CA LEU A 347 -9.65 2.17 11.29
C LEU A 347 -8.77 3.41 11.32
N TYR A 348 -8.35 3.81 12.52
CA TYR A 348 -7.42 4.92 12.69
C TYR A 348 -5.96 4.51 12.44
N ALA A 349 -5.64 3.22 12.55
CA ALA A 349 -4.28 2.71 12.35
C ALA A 349 -3.72 3.05 10.96
N THR A 350 -4.56 3.11 9.91
CA THR A 350 -4.14 3.55 8.58
C THR A 350 -3.57 4.97 8.64
N PHE A 351 -4.29 5.92 9.25
CA PHE A 351 -3.84 7.32 9.37
C PHE A 351 -2.62 7.44 10.30
N GLU A 352 -2.61 6.71 11.39
CA GLU A 352 -1.50 6.64 12.33
C GLU A 352 -0.22 6.10 11.66
N GLY A 353 -0.36 5.06 10.83
CA GLY A 353 0.75 4.49 10.05
C GLY A 353 1.38 5.48 9.05
N PHE A 354 0.65 6.52 8.66
CA PHE A 354 1.13 7.63 7.82
C PHE A 354 1.56 8.85 8.65
N GLY A 355 1.67 8.74 9.98
CA GLY A 355 2.03 9.87 10.84
C GLY A 355 0.99 11.02 10.83
N LEU A 356 -0.23 10.75 10.40
CA LEU A 356 -1.28 11.74 10.22
C LEU A 356 -2.02 12.02 11.54
N PRO A 357 -2.49 13.26 11.77
CA PRO A 357 -3.19 13.63 12.98
C PRO A 357 -4.53 12.89 13.11
N ALA A 358 -4.89 12.50 14.34
CA ALA A 358 -6.16 11.84 14.64
C ALA A 358 -7.38 12.75 14.41
N ARG A 359 -7.20 14.09 14.35
CA ARG A 359 -8.24 15.08 14.03
C ARG A 359 -7.61 16.40 13.58
N LEU A 360 -8.39 17.20 12.82
CA LEU A 360 -8.05 18.56 12.46
C LEU A 360 -9.08 19.51 13.09
N THR A 361 -8.65 20.70 13.49
CA THR A 361 -9.53 21.80 13.93
C THR A 361 -9.76 22.77 12.78
N ASP A 362 -10.80 23.61 12.87
CA ASP A 362 -11.08 24.64 11.84
C ASP A 362 -9.89 25.62 11.64
N GLU A 363 -9.05 25.80 12.67
CA GLU A 363 -7.86 26.67 12.65
C GLU A 363 -6.61 25.98 12.07
N SER A 364 -6.62 24.67 11.92
CA SER A 364 -5.50 23.89 11.42
C SER A 364 -5.48 23.76 9.88
N ALA A 365 -5.63 24.89 9.16
CA ALA A 365 -5.24 24.93 7.76
C ALA A 365 -3.71 24.70 7.69
N PRO A 366 -3.20 23.77 6.87
CA PRO A 366 -1.76 23.60 6.74
C PRO A 366 -1.16 24.89 6.20
N SER A 367 -0.48 25.62 7.07
CA SER A 367 0.41 26.70 6.63
C SER A 367 1.53 26.02 5.85
N GLY A 368 1.41 25.99 4.54
CA GLY A 368 2.49 25.57 3.67
C GLY A 368 3.74 26.36 3.99
N ARG A 369 4.71 25.69 4.60
CA ARG A 369 6.16 26.01 4.59
C ARG A 369 6.90 25.01 5.45
N SER A 370 7.56 24.08 4.79
CA SER A 370 8.82 23.56 5.32
C SER A 370 9.88 23.79 4.27
N GLN A 371 10.90 24.49 4.70
CA GLN A 371 12.13 24.79 3.95
C GLN A 371 12.89 23.49 3.68
#